data_5af9c315dc50e668ef0020afe1dcd10a
#
_entry.id   5af9c315dc50e668ef0020afe1dcd10a
#
_cell.length_a   1.000
_cell.length_b   1.000
_cell.length_c   1.000
_cell.angle_alpha   90.00
_cell.angle_beta   90.00
_cell.angle_gamma   90.00
#
_symmetry.space_group_name_H-M   'P 1'
#
loop_
_entity.id
_entity.type
_entity.pdbx_description
1 polymer ?
#
loop_
_entity_poly.entity_id
_entity_poly.type
_entity_poly.pdbx_seq_one_letter_code
_entity_poly.pdbx_strand_id
1 'polypeptide(L)'
;MTLKVLKTNPNLKLKQARLAIIDIGSNSIRMLIYDDFTSSRVPFFNEKAVCELGKNLDKSRKLHHSGKIYALKVLKRFSEILNVSKITNLKIIATAVLREASDARLFIEDVEKLFQKKIEILSGDQEAECAAEGVKIGFENVNGLVADLGGGSLELARVENNIVTNKTSLPVGVLRLLNNPIVKKRNLAKYIKKLLREEKWLSKKKFNNLYLVGGTWRALFKLHLFQNNHPVHIIHQYSIDNNVLSKFVEKISSFNKSKLKTVEYISKSRTPYLPYSCIILDEIMKVSNPKKIICSISGLREGSLSIDHFKDVKESEIFYKAI
;
A
#
# COMPACT_ATOMS: atom_id res chain seq x y z
N MET A 1 -50.49 -19.58 2.20
CA MET A 1 -49.58 -18.58 2.79
C MET A 1 -48.84 -17.88 1.65
N THR A 2 -49.35 -16.73 1.21
CA THR A 2 -48.99 -16.10 -0.07
C THR A 2 -47.82 -15.13 0.20
N LEU A 3 -46.64 -15.43 -0.35
CA LEU A 3 -45.47 -14.56 -0.32
C LEU A 3 -45.80 -13.27 -1.11
N LYS A 4 -45.94 -12.14 -0.40
CA LYS A 4 -45.95 -10.82 -1.02
C LYS A 4 -44.53 -10.51 -1.54
N VAL A 5 -44.36 -10.59 -2.85
CA VAL A 5 -43.18 -10.06 -3.53
C VAL A 5 -43.21 -8.54 -3.35
N LEU A 6 -42.28 -8.02 -2.56
CA LEU A 6 -42.03 -6.58 -2.46
C LEU A 6 -41.58 -6.10 -3.85
N LYS A 7 -42.45 -5.35 -4.54
CA LYS A 7 -42.07 -4.64 -5.77
C LYS A 7 -40.99 -3.64 -5.43
N THR A 8 -39.75 -3.99 -5.75
CA THR A 8 -38.63 -3.03 -5.75
C THR A 8 -38.93 -1.95 -6.79
N ASN A 9 -38.97 -0.71 -6.36
CA ASN A 9 -39.22 0.44 -7.20
C ASN A 9 -38.07 0.56 -8.23
N PRO A 10 -38.32 0.40 -9.56
CA PRO A 10 -37.26 0.38 -10.57
C PRO A 10 -36.55 1.74 -10.77
N ASN A 11 -37.01 2.80 -10.11
CA ASN A 11 -36.46 4.16 -10.22
C ASN A 11 -35.47 4.53 -9.12
N LEU A 12 -35.15 3.66 -8.17
CA LEU A 12 -34.06 3.84 -7.22
C LEU A 12 -32.74 3.23 -7.76
N LYS A 13 -32.41 3.46 -9.02
CA LYS A 13 -31.00 3.49 -9.42
C LYS A 13 -30.44 4.84 -8.95
N LEU A 14 -30.08 4.94 -7.67
CA LEU A 14 -28.97 5.82 -7.29
C LEU A 14 -27.89 5.53 -8.32
N LYS A 15 -27.62 6.47 -9.22
CA LYS A 15 -26.44 6.44 -10.08
C LYS A 15 -25.26 6.45 -9.13
N GLN A 16 -24.80 5.27 -8.71
CA GLN A 16 -23.59 5.15 -7.93
C GLN A 16 -22.49 5.76 -8.77
N ALA A 17 -21.96 6.89 -8.30
CA ALA A 17 -21.01 7.65 -9.07
C ALA A 17 -19.70 6.86 -9.07
N ARG A 18 -19.16 6.58 -10.27
CA ARG A 18 -17.81 6.02 -10.42
C ARG A 18 -16.82 6.81 -9.56
N LEU A 19 -15.98 6.08 -8.87
CA LEU A 19 -14.99 6.65 -7.97
C LEU A 19 -13.59 6.37 -8.50
N ALA A 20 -12.77 7.42 -8.65
CA ALA A 20 -11.37 7.29 -8.97
C ALA A 20 -10.49 7.64 -7.76
N ILE A 21 -9.38 6.93 -7.61
CA ILE A 21 -8.32 7.29 -6.68
C ILE A 21 -6.98 7.33 -7.41
N ILE A 22 -6.24 8.41 -7.20
CA ILE A 22 -4.85 8.55 -7.63
C ILE A 22 -3.96 8.53 -6.39
N ASP A 23 -2.99 7.62 -6.40
CA ASP A 23 -1.98 7.46 -5.34
C ASP A 23 -0.62 7.91 -5.88
N ILE A 24 -0.05 8.97 -5.31
CA ILE A 24 1.25 9.54 -5.66
C ILE A 24 2.29 9.09 -4.64
N GLY A 25 2.99 8.00 -4.96
CA GLY A 25 4.02 7.43 -4.10
C GLY A 25 5.45 7.73 -4.55
N SER A 26 6.42 7.38 -3.70
CA SER A 26 7.85 7.61 -3.96
C SER A 26 8.36 6.91 -5.22
N ASN A 27 7.87 5.70 -5.52
CA ASN A 27 8.32 4.91 -6.67
C ASN A 27 7.38 5.04 -7.87
N SER A 28 6.09 5.18 -7.65
CA SER A 28 5.11 5.11 -8.73
C SER A 28 3.86 5.91 -8.42
N ILE A 29 3.20 6.35 -9.48
CA ILE A 29 1.85 6.91 -9.44
C ILE A 29 0.89 5.84 -9.95
N ARG A 30 -0.28 5.75 -9.34
CA ARG A 30 -1.28 4.76 -9.70
C ARG A 30 -2.67 5.35 -9.70
N MET A 31 -3.47 5.05 -10.71
CA MET A 31 -4.90 5.37 -10.74
C MET A 31 -5.71 4.07 -10.74
N LEU A 32 -6.72 4.03 -9.87
CA LEU A 32 -7.75 3.01 -9.85
C LEU A 32 -9.11 3.69 -10.09
N ILE A 33 -10.00 3.01 -10.81
CA ILE A 33 -11.37 3.46 -10.99
C ILE A 33 -12.30 2.30 -10.64
N TYR A 34 -13.30 2.58 -9.81
CA TYR A 34 -14.34 1.66 -9.39
C TYR A 34 -15.69 2.11 -9.95
N ASP A 35 -16.52 1.16 -10.39
CA ASP A 35 -17.91 1.47 -10.77
C ASP A 35 -18.73 1.77 -9.51
N ASP A 36 -18.53 0.97 -8.48
CA ASP A 36 -19.13 1.14 -7.17
C ASP A 36 -18.23 0.46 -6.13
N PHE A 37 -17.59 1.24 -5.29
CA PHE A 37 -16.68 0.72 -4.26
C PHE A 37 -17.43 0.00 -3.13
N THR A 38 -18.72 0.23 -2.96
CA THR A 38 -19.54 -0.39 -1.92
C THR A 38 -19.96 -1.81 -2.28
N SER A 39 -20.36 -2.03 -3.52
CA SER A 39 -20.81 -3.33 -4.03
C SER A 39 -19.67 -4.17 -4.62
N SER A 40 -18.67 -3.52 -5.24
CA SER A 40 -17.52 -4.19 -5.83
C SER A 40 -16.22 -3.45 -5.52
N ARG A 41 -15.38 -4.08 -4.74
CA ARG A 41 -14.04 -3.57 -4.39
C ARG A 41 -12.98 -3.90 -5.43
N VAL A 42 -13.40 -4.37 -6.61
CA VAL A 42 -12.52 -4.65 -7.74
C VAL A 42 -12.54 -3.46 -8.70
N PRO A 43 -11.41 -2.79 -8.91
CA PRO A 43 -11.35 -1.69 -9.87
C PRO A 43 -11.49 -2.23 -11.30
N PHE A 44 -12.33 -1.61 -12.12
CA PHE A 44 -12.41 -1.93 -13.55
C PHE A 44 -11.28 -1.26 -14.35
N PHE A 45 -10.66 -0.21 -13.81
CA PHE A 45 -9.46 0.40 -14.38
C PHE A 45 -8.34 0.45 -13.35
N ASN A 46 -7.12 0.07 -13.75
CA ASN A 46 -5.98 -0.01 -12.86
C ASN A 46 -4.69 0.23 -13.66
N GLU A 47 -4.16 1.44 -13.58
CA GLU A 47 -2.93 1.80 -14.24
C GLU A 47 -1.88 2.28 -13.25
N LYS A 48 -0.65 1.80 -13.44
CA LYS A 48 0.52 2.14 -12.64
C LYS A 48 1.65 2.62 -13.53
N ALA A 49 2.21 3.78 -13.24
CA ALA A 49 3.43 4.31 -13.85
C ALA A 49 4.56 4.41 -12.82
N VAL A 50 5.73 3.90 -13.17
CA VAL A 50 6.94 3.98 -12.33
C VAL A 50 7.66 5.28 -12.65
N CYS A 51 7.52 6.28 -11.76
CA CYS A 51 8.05 7.63 -11.94
C CYS A 51 9.33 7.89 -11.13
N GLU A 52 9.60 7.08 -10.10
CA GLU A 52 10.75 7.24 -9.20
C GLU A 52 10.88 8.65 -8.60
N LEU A 53 9.76 9.31 -8.25
CA LEU A 53 9.74 10.67 -7.68
C LEU A 53 10.66 10.81 -6.47
N GLY A 54 10.73 9.78 -5.61
CA GLY A 54 11.56 9.75 -4.40
C GLY A 54 13.00 9.26 -4.60
N LYS A 55 13.47 9.12 -5.83
CA LYS A 55 14.84 8.70 -6.11
C LYS A 55 15.83 9.73 -5.59
N ASN A 56 16.77 9.30 -4.75
CA ASN A 56 17.76 10.16 -4.09
C ASN A 56 17.17 11.26 -3.16
N LEU A 57 15.91 11.17 -2.75
CA LEU A 57 15.25 12.18 -1.93
C LEU A 57 15.99 12.43 -0.60
N ASP A 58 16.52 11.38 0.05
CA ASP A 58 17.29 11.51 1.30
C ASP A 58 18.52 12.41 1.15
N LYS A 59 19.14 12.43 -0.04
CA LYS A 59 20.33 13.23 -0.30
C LYS A 59 19.99 14.63 -0.79
N SER A 60 19.10 14.72 -1.79
CA SER A 60 18.79 15.96 -2.47
C SER A 60 17.76 16.81 -1.74
N ARG A 61 16.94 16.19 -0.87
CA ARG A 61 15.72 16.76 -0.29
C ARG A 61 14.74 17.30 -1.34
N LYS A 62 14.91 16.93 -2.62
CA LYS A 62 14.11 17.38 -3.75
C LYS A 62 13.55 16.20 -4.52
N LEU A 63 12.42 16.41 -5.19
CA LEU A 63 11.85 15.47 -6.13
C LEU A 63 12.84 15.15 -7.25
N HIS A 64 12.90 13.89 -7.67
CA HIS A 64 13.77 13.48 -8.77
C HIS A 64 13.34 14.16 -10.07
N HIS A 65 14.23 14.94 -10.70
CA HIS A 65 13.91 15.84 -11.81
C HIS A 65 13.19 15.13 -12.97
N SER A 66 13.79 14.09 -13.54
CA SER A 66 13.17 13.34 -14.64
C SER A 66 11.91 12.59 -14.21
N GLY A 67 11.87 12.15 -12.95
CA GLY A 67 10.69 11.57 -12.32
C GLY A 67 9.52 12.53 -12.27
N LYS A 68 9.77 13.79 -11.88
CA LYS A 68 8.77 14.86 -11.82
C LYS A 68 8.19 15.16 -13.21
N ILE A 69 9.02 15.30 -14.23
CA ILE A 69 8.58 15.54 -15.60
C ILE A 69 7.70 14.39 -16.11
N TYR A 70 8.13 13.16 -15.89
CA TYR A 70 7.37 11.97 -16.29
C TYR A 70 6.06 11.83 -15.51
N ALA A 71 6.09 12.12 -14.21
CA ALA A 71 4.91 12.11 -13.35
C ALA A 71 3.82 13.08 -13.85
N LEU A 72 4.18 14.31 -14.22
CA LEU A 72 3.23 15.28 -14.78
C LEU A 72 2.63 14.82 -16.11
N LYS A 73 3.41 14.18 -16.98
CA LYS A 73 2.89 13.58 -18.23
C LYS A 73 1.86 12.46 -17.93
N VAL A 74 2.17 11.59 -16.97
CA VAL A 74 1.26 10.51 -16.53
C VAL A 74 -0.03 11.10 -15.94
N LEU A 75 0.09 12.08 -15.06
CA LEU A 75 -1.05 12.73 -14.41
C LEU A 75 -1.93 13.47 -15.43
N LYS A 76 -1.33 14.13 -16.43
CA LYS A 76 -2.09 14.74 -17.54
C LYS A 76 -2.91 13.68 -18.28
N ARG A 77 -2.32 12.53 -18.62
CA ARG A 77 -3.05 11.43 -19.24
C ARG A 77 -4.16 10.89 -18.34
N PHE A 78 -3.94 10.78 -17.03
CA PHE A 78 -4.99 10.38 -16.09
C PHE A 78 -6.15 11.36 -16.06
N SER A 79 -5.87 12.67 -16.08
CA SER A 79 -6.89 13.72 -16.18
C SER A 79 -7.72 13.56 -17.47
N GLU A 80 -7.07 13.31 -18.61
CA GLU A 80 -7.75 13.08 -19.89
C GLU A 80 -8.67 11.84 -19.84
N ILE A 81 -8.21 10.73 -19.23
CA ILE A 81 -9.02 9.52 -19.04
C ILE A 81 -10.26 9.82 -18.19
N LEU A 82 -10.11 10.53 -17.07
CA LEU A 82 -11.21 10.89 -16.19
C LEU A 82 -12.23 11.78 -16.90
N ASN A 83 -11.76 12.77 -17.66
CA ASN A 83 -12.61 13.69 -18.43
C ASN A 83 -13.42 12.95 -19.51
N VAL A 84 -12.77 12.11 -20.32
CA VAL A 84 -13.47 11.31 -21.36
C VAL A 84 -14.46 10.34 -20.72
N SER A 85 -14.12 9.77 -19.58
CA SER A 85 -14.99 8.83 -18.84
C SER A 85 -16.06 9.54 -18.00
N LYS A 86 -16.08 10.88 -17.96
CA LYS A 86 -17.00 11.72 -17.16
C LYS A 86 -17.00 11.35 -15.67
N ILE A 87 -15.81 11.04 -15.12
CA ILE A 87 -15.64 10.68 -13.70
C ILE A 87 -15.24 11.94 -12.94
N THR A 88 -16.11 12.42 -12.08
CA THR A 88 -15.92 13.63 -11.26
C THR A 88 -15.60 13.31 -9.80
N ASN A 89 -16.01 12.13 -9.30
CA ASN A 89 -15.68 11.70 -7.96
C ASN A 89 -14.25 11.16 -7.95
N LEU A 90 -13.31 12.02 -7.53
CA LEU A 90 -11.87 11.76 -7.53
C LEU A 90 -11.28 12.03 -6.16
N LYS A 91 -10.51 11.09 -5.64
CA LYS A 91 -9.60 11.27 -4.50
C LYS A 91 -8.17 11.23 -4.99
N ILE A 92 -7.34 12.20 -4.56
CA ILE A 92 -5.90 12.22 -4.84
C ILE A 92 -5.18 12.17 -3.49
N ILE A 93 -4.41 11.12 -3.27
CA ILE A 93 -3.58 10.95 -2.08
C ILE A 93 -2.10 10.98 -2.45
N ALA A 94 -1.30 11.48 -1.54
CA ALA A 94 0.15 11.43 -1.65
C ALA A 94 0.78 11.01 -0.32
N THR A 95 1.95 10.41 -0.41
CA THR A 95 2.66 9.82 0.72
C THR A 95 3.98 10.53 1.01
N ALA A 96 4.90 9.89 1.70
CA ALA A 96 6.19 10.41 2.14
C ALA A 96 6.92 11.28 1.09
N VAL A 97 6.81 10.98 -0.20
CA VAL A 97 7.54 11.70 -1.24
C VAL A 97 7.18 13.18 -1.33
N LEU A 98 5.89 13.53 -1.26
CA LEU A 98 5.46 14.95 -1.29
C LEU A 98 5.54 15.59 0.09
N ARG A 99 5.46 14.82 1.14
CA ARG A 99 5.61 15.30 2.53
C ARG A 99 7.05 15.72 2.84
N GLU A 100 8.06 15.05 2.28
CA GLU A 100 9.47 15.23 2.62
C GLU A 100 10.25 16.10 1.64
N ALA A 101 9.79 16.26 0.40
CA ALA A 101 10.50 17.03 -0.61
C ALA A 101 10.32 18.52 -0.40
N SER A 102 11.45 19.27 -0.31
CA SER A 102 11.45 20.71 -0.11
C SER A 102 10.90 21.49 -1.31
N ASP A 103 10.91 20.90 -2.52
CA ASP A 103 10.39 21.48 -3.75
C ASP A 103 9.04 20.90 -4.19
N ALA A 104 8.35 20.20 -3.27
CA ALA A 104 7.06 19.58 -3.59
C ALA A 104 5.95 20.60 -3.92
N ARG A 105 6.02 21.81 -3.37
CA ARG A 105 4.97 22.82 -3.48
C ARG A 105 4.56 23.09 -4.92
N LEU A 106 5.50 23.39 -5.81
CA LEU A 106 5.20 23.67 -7.23
C LEU A 106 4.57 22.47 -7.93
N PHE A 107 5.06 21.26 -7.63
CA PHE A 107 4.48 20.04 -8.18
C PHE A 107 3.04 19.82 -7.70
N ILE A 108 2.76 20.09 -6.42
CA ILE A 108 1.42 20.02 -5.85
C ILE A 108 0.50 21.00 -6.54
N GLU A 109 0.91 22.28 -6.66
CA GLU A 109 0.13 23.33 -7.33
C GLU A 109 -0.20 22.96 -8.79
N ASP A 110 0.77 22.41 -9.55
CA ASP A 110 0.55 21.96 -10.92
C ASP A 110 -0.50 20.82 -10.99
N VAL A 111 -0.41 19.84 -10.08
CA VAL A 111 -1.34 18.71 -10.04
C VAL A 111 -2.74 19.15 -9.59
N GLU A 112 -2.84 19.97 -8.56
CA GLU A 112 -4.12 20.50 -8.08
C GLU A 112 -4.83 21.36 -9.15
N LYS A 113 -4.06 22.16 -9.89
CA LYS A 113 -4.58 22.91 -11.04
C LYS A 113 -5.06 22.01 -12.16
N LEU A 114 -4.34 20.92 -12.45
CA LEU A 114 -4.69 19.96 -13.49
C LEU A 114 -6.02 19.25 -13.22
N PHE A 115 -6.26 18.84 -11.97
CA PHE A 115 -7.45 18.10 -11.60
C PHE A 115 -8.57 18.94 -10.99
N GLN A 116 -8.33 20.23 -10.71
CA GLN A 116 -9.23 21.11 -9.95
C GLN A 116 -9.63 20.46 -8.61
N LYS A 117 -8.69 19.74 -7.99
CA LYS A 117 -8.89 18.95 -6.76
C LYS A 117 -7.64 19.04 -5.89
N LYS A 118 -7.85 19.13 -4.58
CA LYS A 118 -6.76 19.12 -3.60
C LYS A 118 -6.13 17.74 -3.46
N ILE A 119 -4.82 17.74 -3.21
CA ILE A 119 -4.08 16.52 -2.87
C ILE A 119 -4.12 16.35 -1.35
N GLU A 120 -4.58 15.19 -0.89
CA GLU A 120 -4.48 14.79 0.51
C GLU A 120 -3.10 14.18 0.76
N ILE A 121 -2.22 14.94 1.45
CA ILE A 121 -0.89 14.45 1.82
C ILE A 121 -1.01 13.74 3.17
N LEU A 122 -0.96 12.42 3.13
CA LEU A 122 -1.12 11.60 4.32
C LEU A 122 0.10 11.71 5.25
N SER A 123 -0.14 11.81 6.56
CA SER A 123 0.90 11.59 7.55
C SER A 123 1.29 10.10 7.59
N GLY A 124 2.44 9.77 8.19
CA GLY A 124 2.86 8.37 8.33
C GLY A 124 1.84 7.52 9.10
N ASP A 125 1.23 8.09 10.14
CA ASP A 125 0.18 7.43 10.92
C ASP A 125 -1.10 7.21 10.11
N GLN A 126 -1.47 8.17 9.26
CA GLN A 126 -2.60 8.02 8.35
C GLN A 126 -2.32 6.95 7.28
N GLU A 127 -1.09 6.89 6.75
CA GLU A 127 -0.68 5.82 5.83
C GLU A 127 -0.83 4.44 6.48
N ALA A 128 -0.35 4.28 7.72
CA ALA A 128 -0.45 3.02 8.48
C ALA A 128 -1.91 2.64 8.79
N GLU A 129 -2.74 3.60 9.16
CA GLU A 129 -4.17 3.41 9.38
C GLU A 129 -4.89 2.97 8.08
N CYS A 130 -4.66 3.69 7.00
CA CYS A 130 -5.22 3.33 5.69
C CYS A 130 -4.76 1.93 5.25
N ALA A 131 -3.49 1.56 5.48
CA ALA A 131 -3.02 0.23 5.15
C ALA A 131 -3.76 -0.86 5.94
N ALA A 132 -3.97 -0.64 7.24
CA ALA A 132 -4.72 -1.56 8.10
C ALA A 132 -6.20 -1.65 7.70
N GLU A 133 -6.86 -0.52 7.45
CA GLU A 133 -8.26 -0.50 6.98
C GLU A 133 -8.40 -1.21 5.62
N GLY A 134 -7.41 -1.05 4.73
CA GLY A 134 -7.38 -1.79 3.47
C GLY A 134 -7.25 -3.31 3.66
N VAL A 135 -6.44 -3.75 4.63
CA VAL A 135 -6.38 -5.18 4.97
C VAL A 135 -7.72 -5.68 5.49
N LYS A 136 -8.39 -4.95 6.38
CA LYS A 136 -9.72 -5.29 6.91
C LYS A 136 -10.80 -5.50 5.82
N ILE A 137 -10.67 -4.80 4.70
CA ILE A 137 -11.57 -5.01 3.55
C ILE A 137 -11.48 -6.43 2.98
N GLY A 138 -10.30 -7.03 2.97
CA GLY A 138 -10.05 -8.35 2.38
C GLY A 138 -10.14 -9.52 3.36
N PHE A 139 -10.44 -9.27 4.64
CA PHE A 139 -10.46 -10.29 5.70
C PHE A 139 -11.61 -10.04 6.67
N GLU A 140 -12.35 -11.07 7.04
CA GLU A 140 -13.49 -10.95 7.98
C GLU A 140 -13.05 -10.51 9.37
N ASN A 141 -11.91 -11.02 9.83
CA ASN A 141 -11.38 -10.72 11.16
C ASN A 141 -9.87 -10.53 11.09
N VAL A 142 -9.43 -9.30 11.28
CA VAL A 142 -8.00 -8.95 11.32
C VAL A 142 -7.56 -8.83 12.78
N ASN A 143 -6.60 -9.68 13.15
CA ASN A 143 -5.97 -9.66 14.47
C ASN A 143 -4.47 -9.98 14.30
N GLY A 144 -3.62 -8.97 14.49
CA GLY A 144 -2.19 -9.11 14.26
C GLY A 144 -1.49 -7.80 13.92
N LEU A 145 -0.35 -7.93 13.27
CA LEU A 145 0.45 -6.83 12.75
C LEU A 145 0.20 -6.68 11.25
N VAL A 146 -0.14 -5.49 10.81
CA VAL A 146 -0.15 -5.09 9.39
C VAL A 146 1.15 -4.37 9.09
N ALA A 147 1.80 -4.72 7.99
CA ALA A 147 2.99 -4.07 7.50
C ALA A 147 2.83 -3.73 6.01
N ASP A 148 2.92 -2.45 5.64
CA ASP A 148 2.92 -1.99 4.24
C ASP A 148 4.29 -1.45 3.86
N LEU A 149 4.94 -2.11 2.90
CA LEU A 149 6.26 -1.70 2.43
C LEU A 149 6.15 -0.88 1.16
N GLY A 150 6.32 0.41 1.32
CA GLY A 150 6.38 1.40 0.25
C GLY A 150 7.77 1.58 -0.35
N GLY A 151 7.87 2.58 -1.24
CA GLY A 151 9.17 3.00 -1.80
C GLY A 151 9.98 3.86 -0.82
N GLY A 152 9.33 4.73 -0.06
CA GLY A 152 9.93 5.68 0.87
C GLY A 152 9.92 5.24 2.33
N SER A 153 8.90 4.50 2.74
CA SER A 153 8.62 4.16 4.13
C SER A 153 8.10 2.74 4.30
N LEU A 154 8.01 2.32 5.56
CA LEU A 154 7.37 1.10 6.04
C LEU A 154 6.34 1.51 7.09
N GLU A 155 5.10 1.25 6.82
CA GLU A 155 3.99 1.48 7.72
C GLU A 155 3.71 0.22 8.52
N LEU A 156 3.54 0.38 9.84
CA LEU A 156 3.20 -0.71 10.76
C LEU A 156 1.95 -0.31 11.55
N ALA A 157 0.98 -1.21 11.59
CA ALA A 157 -0.23 -1.02 12.37
C ALA A 157 -0.57 -2.31 13.12
N ARG A 158 -0.85 -2.17 14.43
CA ARG A 158 -1.39 -3.25 15.24
C ARG A 158 -2.91 -3.22 15.17
N VAL A 159 -3.50 -4.35 14.84
CA VAL A 159 -4.94 -4.54 14.80
C VAL A 159 -5.33 -5.61 15.80
N GLU A 160 -6.24 -5.28 16.70
CA GLU A 160 -6.85 -6.20 17.68
C GLU A 160 -8.36 -6.16 17.48
N ASN A 161 -8.95 -7.32 17.18
CA ASN A 161 -10.39 -7.45 16.95
C ASN A 161 -10.95 -6.41 15.94
N ASN A 162 -10.28 -6.29 14.79
CA ASN A 162 -10.61 -5.29 13.75
C ASN A 162 -10.43 -3.82 14.16
N ILE A 163 -9.82 -3.51 15.30
CA ILE A 163 -9.56 -2.13 15.76
C ILE A 163 -8.06 -1.85 15.64
N VAL A 164 -7.69 -0.75 15.01
CA VAL A 164 -6.30 -0.27 14.97
C VAL A 164 -5.94 0.34 16.33
N THR A 165 -4.99 -0.27 17.03
CA THR A 165 -4.60 0.13 18.39
C THR A 165 -3.28 0.88 18.46
N ASN A 166 -2.34 0.57 17.59
CA ASN A 166 -1.05 1.24 17.47
C ASN A 166 -0.66 1.36 15.99
N LYS A 167 0.04 2.42 15.66
CA LYS A 167 0.52 2.69 14.30
C LYS A 167 1.81 3.50 14.31
N THR A 168 2.64 3.29 13.29
CA THR A 168 3.86 4.05 13.05
C THR A 168 4.28 3.95 11.60
N SER A 169 5.08 4.91 11.14
CA SER A 169 5.75 4.89 9.84
C SER A 169 7.24 5.06 10.03
N LEU A 170 8.02 4.11 9.51
CA LEU A 170 9.47 4.10 9.59
C LEU A 170 10.09 4.47 8.24
N PRO A 171 11.19 5.24 8.20
CA PRO A 171 11.84 5.69 6.96
C PRO A 171 12.69 4.59 6.31
N VAL A 172 12.10 3.42 6.05
CA VAL A 172 12.78 2.20 5.53
C VAL A 172 12.13 1.64 4.27
N GLY A 173 11.69 2.50 3.35
CA GLY A 173 11.17 2.07 2.04
C GLY A 173 12.26 1.50 1.12
N VAL A 174 11.88 0.58 0.22
CA VAL A 174 12.84 -0.15 -0.63
C VAL A 174 13.62 0.75 -1.61
N LEU A 175 13.00 1.81 -2.13
CA LEU A 175 13.66 2.77 -3.01
C LEU A 175 14.65 3.65 -2.22
N ARG A 176 14.25 4.07 -1.03
CA ARG A 176 15.09 4.82 -0.09
C ARG A 176 16.36 4.05 0.24
N LEU A 177 16.23 2.79 0.65
CA LEU A 177 17.34 1.95 1.06
C LEU A 177 18.28 1.60 -0.09
N LEU A 178 17.77 1.34 -1.29
CA LEU A 178 18.61 1.05 -2.45
C LEU A 178 19.51 2.23 -2.83
N ASN A 179 19.01 3.46 -2.66
CA ASN A 179 19.70 4.69 -3.04
C ASN A 179 20.48 5.34 -1.89
N ASN A 180 20.39 4.81 -0.66
CA ASN A 180 21.05 5.36 0.50
C ASN A 180 22.49 4.78 0.66
N PRO A 181 23.56 5.60 0.48
CA PRO A 181 24.93 5.13 0.62
C PRO A 181 25.34 4.90 2.08
N ILE A 182 24.62 5.50 3.03
CA ILE A 182 24.94 5.47 4.46
C ILE A 182 24.62 4.09 5.03
N VAL A 183 23.54 3.47 4.56
CA VAL A 183 23.11 2.15 5.01
C VAL A 183 23.61 1.08 4.02
N LYS A 184 24.85 0.67 4.15
CA LYS A 184 25.35 -0.49 3.38
C LYS A 184 24.52 -1.71 3.72
N LYS A 185 24.25 -2.57 2.73
CA LYS A 185 23.43 -3.80 2.88
C LYS A 185 23.85 -4.64 4.11
N ARG A 186 25.15 -4.72 4.41
CA ARG A 186 25.69 -5.44 5.58
C ARG A 186 25.23 -4.89 6.94
N ASN A 187 24.87 -3.61 7.02
CA ASN A 187 24.44 -2.95 8.26
C ASN A 187 22.91 -2.76 8.31
N LEU A 188 22.21 -3.14 7.25
CA LEU A 188 20.78 -2.87 7.09
C LEU A 188 19.95 -3.56 8.18
N ALA A 189 20.20 -4.82 8.46
CA ALA A 189 19.49 -5.56 9.51
C ALA A 189 19.64 -4.87 10.87
N LYS A 190 20.87 -4.43 11.24
CA LYS A 190 21.12 -3.70 12.49
C LYS A 190 20.37 -2.37 12.55
N TYR A 191 20.33 -1.65 11.43
CA TYR A 191 19.60 -0.38 11.32
C TYR A 191 18.10 -0.58 11.50
N ILE A 192 17.50 -1.53 10.78
CA ILE A 192 16.07 -1.85 10.87
C ILE A 192 15.71 -2.33 12.27
N LYS A 193 16.51 -3.25 12.84
CA LYS A 193 16.31 -3.75 14.20
C LYS A 193 16.30 -2.63 15.24
N LYS A 194 17.17 -1.61 15.07
CA LYS A 194 17.18 -0.44 15.95
C LYS A 194 15.85 0.30 15.88
N LEU A 195 15.40 0.67 14.68
CA LEU A 195 14.13 1.39 14.48
C LEU A 195 12.92 0.61 15.02
N LEU A 196 12.84 -0.70 14.74
CA LEU A 196 11.75 -1.54 15.24
C LEU A 196 11.73 -1.64 16.79
N ARG A 197 12.88 -1.59 17.44
CA ARG A 197 12.97 -1.62 18.91
C ARG A 197 12.59 -0.30 19.57
N GLU A 198 12.71 0.81 18.88
CA GLU A 198 12.24 2.13 19.34
C GLU A 198 10.71 2.12 19.48
N GLU A 199 10.02 1.31 18.69
CA GLU A 199 8.58 1.07 18.77
C GLU A 199 8.25 0.04 19.88
N LYS A 200 8.20 0.51 21.14
CA LYS A 200 8.01 -0.35 22.33
C LYS A 200 6.81 -1.28 22.26
N TRP A 201 5.76 -0.89 21.54
CA TRP A 201 4.54 -1.68 21.42
C TRP A 201 4.73 -2.94 20.54
N LEU A 202 5.71 -2.96 19.61
CA LEU A 202 6.01 -4.11 18.76
C LEU A 202 6.56 -5.30 19.56
N SER A 203 7.35 -5.05 20.61
CA SER A 203 8.01 -6.10 21.40
C SER A 203 7.19 -6.58 22.60
N LYS A 204 6.13 -5.87 22.99
CA LYS A 204 5.36 -6.17 24.21
C LYS A 204 4.44 -7.39 24.12
N LYS A 205 4.01 -7.75 22.92
CA LYS A 205 3.13 -8.91 22.69
C LYS A 205 3.55 -9.67 21.42
N LYS A 206 3.35 -10.98 21.42
CA LYS A 206 3.47 -11.81 20.23
C LYS A 206 2.25 -11.61 19.34
N PHE A 207 2.45 -11.61 18.04
CA PHE A 207 1.39 -11.53 17.05
C PHE A 207 1.10 -12.92 16.48
N ASN A 208 -0.17 -13.31 16.36
CA ASN A 208 -0.48 -14.55 15.67
C ASN A 208 -0.26 -14.40 14.15
N ASN A 209 -0.69 -13.28 13.59
CA ASN A 209 -0.63 -13.03 12.16
C ASN A 209 0.20 -11.78 11.85
N LEU A 210 0.93 -11.83 10.74
CA LEU A 210 1.57 -10.69 10.09
C LEU A 210 0.98 -10.55 8.69
N TYR A 211 0.23 -9.48 8.45
CA TYR A 211 -0.36 -9.17 7.15
C TYR A 211 0.58 -8.28 6.36
N LEU A 212 1.01 -8.74 5.19
CA LEU A 212 1.93 -8.03 4.33
C LEU A 212 1.22 -7.35 3.16
N VAL A 213 1.44 -6.06 3.06
CA VAL A 213 0.98 -5.19 1.98
C VAL A 213 2.19 -4.65 1.22
N GLY A 214 2.00 -4.23 -0.01
CA GLY A 214 3.05 -3.63 -0.81
C GLY A 214 3.54 -4.51 -1.97
N GLY A 215 4.02 -3.84 -2.99
CA GLY A 215 4.29 -4.49 -4.27
C GLY A 215 5.48 -5.44 -4.25
N THR A 216 6.48 -5.20 -3.41
CA THR A 216 7.69 -6.03 -3.36
C THR A 216 7.43 -7.32 -2.60
N TRP A 217 6.69 -7.29 -1.49
CA TRP A 217 6.31 -8.50 -0.79
C TRP A 217 5.30 -9.35 -1.58
N ARG A 218 4.38 -8.72 -2.33
CA ARG A 218 3.54 -9.47 -3.28
C ARG A 218 4.37 -10.22 -4.33
N ALA A 219 5.48 -9.64 -4.78
CA ALA A 219 6.40 -10.32 -5.68
C ALA A 219 7.12 -11.49 -4.98
N LEU A 220 7.51 -11.34 -3.71
CA LEU A 220 8.09 -12.41 -2.90
C LEU A 220 7.13 -13.59 -2.74
N PHE A 221 5.85 -13.33 -2.44
CA PHE A 221 4.83 -14.37 -2.33
C PHE A 221 4.56 -15.08 -3.67
N LYS A 222 4.53 -14.34 -4.78
CA LYS A 222 4.47 -14.96 -6.12
C LYS A 222 5.64 -15.90 -6.36
N LEU A 223 6.86 -15.47 -6.04
CA LEU A 223 8.05 -16.31 -6.20
C LEU A 223 7.96 -17.58 -5.34
N HIS A 224 7.46 -17.46 -4.10
CA HIS A 224 7.26 -18.61 -3.22
C HIS A 224 6.24 -19.60 -3.82
N LEU A 225 5.09 -19.13 -4.31
CA LEU A 225 4.09 -19.97 -4.98
C LEU A 225 4.69 -20.75 -6.16
N PHE A 226 5.44 -20.07 -7.03
CA PHE A 226 6.07 -20.69 -8.20
C PHE A 226 7.13 -21.73 -7.81
N GLN A 227 8.02 -21.41 -6.86
CA GLN A 227 9.08 -22.32 -6.45
C GLN A 227 8.56 -23.58 -5.74
N ASN A 228 7.36 -23.52 -5.18
CA ASN A 228 6.71 -24.65 -4.54
C ASN A 228 5.67 -25.34 -5.45
N ASN A 229 5.64 -25.03 -6.74
CA ASN A 229 4.68 -25.58 -7.70
C ASN A 229 3.23 -25.56 -7.18
N HIS A 230 2.84 -24.45 -6.51
CA HIS A 230 1.51 -24.34 -5.93
C HIS A 230 0.44 -24.32 -7.03
N PRO A 231 -0.61 -25.15 -6.95
CA PRO A 231 -1.58 -25.29 -8.04
C PRO A 231 -2.40 -24.02 -8.29
N VAL A 232 -2.53 -23.17 -7.28
CA VAL A 232 -3.30 -21.91 -7.36
C VAL A 232 -2.36 -20.71 -7.18
N HIS A 233 -2.29 -19.84 -8.19
CA HIS A 233 -1.40 -18.67 -8.19
C HIS A 233 -2.05 -17.39 -7.66
N ILE A 234 -2.97 -17.52 -6.69
CA ILE A 234 -3.63 -16.40 -6.02
C ILE A 234 -2.85 -16.07 -4.75
N ILE A 235 -2.37 -14.82 -4.67
CA ILE A 235 -1.56 -14.38 -3.51
C ILE A 235 -2.41 -13.74 -2.40
N HIS A 236 -3.63 -13.28 -2.69
CA HIS A 236 -4.50 -12.73 -1.66
C HIS A 236 -4.89 -13.82 -0.69
N GLN A 237 -4.74 -13.55 0.62
CA GLN A 237 -4.95 -14.51 1.71
C GLN A 237 -3.98 -15.72 1.71
N TYR A 238 -3.04 -15.79 0.75
CA TYR A 238 -2.02 -16.84 0.82
C TYR A 238 -1.18 -16.67 2.08
N SER A 239 -1.15 -17.73 2.88
CA SER A 239 -0.53 -17.77 4.21
C SER A 239 0.64 -18.75 4.23
N ILE A 240 1.75 -18.32 4.83
CA ILE A 240 2.98 -19.12 4.99
C ILE A 240 3.35 -19.12 6.48
N ASP A 241 3.74 -20.27 7.01
CA ASP A 241 4.22 -20.39 8.38
C ASP A 241 5.57 -19.68 8.56
N ASN A 242 5.80 -19.10 9.73
CA ASN A 242 6.99 -18.30 10.01
C ASN A 242 8.29 -19.05 9.74
N ASN A 243 8.42 -20.28 10.20
CA ASN A 243 9.61 -21.11 10.02
C ASN A 243 9.91 -21.44 8.55
N VAL A 244 8.88 -21.57 7.72
CA VAL A 244 9.01 -21.80 6.27
C VAL A 244 9.46 -20.53 5.58
N LEU A 245 8.76 -19.41 5.85
CA LEU A 245 9.07 -18.13 5.22
C LEU A 245 10.44 -17.60 5.64
N SER A 246 10.87 -17.78 6.88
CA SER A 246 12.20 -17.35 7.37
C SER A 246 13.32 -17.94 6.52
N LYS A 247 13.30 -19.23 6.26
CA LYS A 247 14.30 -19.91 5.41
C LYS A 247 14.30 -19.37 3.98
N PHE A 248 13.11 -19.11 3.44
CA PHE A 248 12.94 -18.56 2.10
C PHE A 248 13.47 -17.12 2.01
N VAL A 249 13.14 -16.28 2.97
CA VAL A 249 13.58 -14.89 3.09
C VAL A 249 15.10 -14.80 3.24
N GLU A 250 15.71 -15.64 4.08
CA GLU A 250 17.16 -15.73 4.24
C GLU A 250 17.84 -16.06 2.91
N LYS A 251 17.36 -17.09 2.19
CA LYS A 251 17.87 -17.46 0.87
C LYS A 251 17.81 -16.29 -0.12
N ILE A 252 16.68 -15.59 -0.23
CA ILE A 252 16.51 -14.48 -1.18
C ILE A 252 17.33 -13.25 -0.77
N SER A 253 17.46 -12.98 0.53
CA SER A 253 18.27 -11.86 1.04
C SER A 253 19.74 -11.96 0.66
N SER A 254 20.25 -13.17 0.50
CA SER A 254 21.65 -13.45 0.09
C SER A 254 21.92 -13.26 -1.41
N PHE A 255 20.88 -13.13 -2.24
CA PHE A 255 21.07 -13.04 -3.69
C PHE A 255 21.89 -11.81 -4.09
N ASN A 256 22.89 -12.06 -4.94
CA ASN A 256 23.66 -11.03 -5.61
C ASN A 256 22.99 -10.60 -6.95
N LYS A 257 23.59 -9.60 -7.62
CA LYS A 257 23.04 -9.08 -8.88
C LYS A 257 22.93 -10.14 -9.98
N SER A 258 23.86 -11.10 -10.07
CA SER A 258 23.83 -12.17 -11.05
C SER A 258 22.64 -13.10 -10.78
N LYS A 259 22.49 -13.57 -9.56
CA LYS A 259 21.37 -14.43 -9.15
C LYS A 259 20.01 -13.75 -9.31
N LEU A 260 19.93 -12.43 -9.04
CA LEU A 260 18.70 -11.67 -9.23
C LEU A 260 18.25 -11.61 -10.70
N LYS A 261 19.18 -11.63 -11.66
CA LYS A 261 18.84 -11.66 -13.11
C LYS A 261 18.17 -12.95 -13.55
N THR A 262 18.40 -14.06 -12.83
CA THR A 262 17.81 -15.37 -13.13
C THR A 262 16.48 -15.60 -12.41
N VAL A 263 15.99 -14.62 -11.63
CA VAL A 263 14.69 -14.73 -10.96
C VAL A 263 13.58 -14.51 -11.98
N GLU A 264 12.81 -15.55 -12.22
CA GLU A 264 11.63 -15.55 -13.07
C GLU A 264 10.35 -15.18 -12.30
N TYR A 265 9.25 -14.96 -13.01
CA TYR A 265 7.90 -14.70 -12.46
C TYR A 265 7.75 -13.37 -11.70
N ILE A 266 8.79 -12.54 -11.65
CA ILE A 266 8.78 -11.23 -11.04
C ILE A 266 9.20 -10.18 -12.07
N SER A 267 8.54 -9.02 -12.05
CA SER A 267 8.92 -7.93 -12.95
C SER A 267 10.37 -7.48 -12.68
N LYS A 268 11.13 -7.27 -13.76
CA LYS A 268 12.52 -6.79 -13.69
C LYS A 268 12.67 -5.50 -12.86
N SER A 269 11.64 -4.66 -12.83
CA SER A 269 11.63 -3.43 -12.02
C SER A 269 11.57 -3.68 -10.51
N ARG A 270 11.11 -4.85 -10.05
CA ARG A 270 11.03 -5.20 -8.63
C ARG A 270 12.18 -6.06 -8.13
N THR A 271 12.79 -6.81 -9.01
CA THR A 271 13.86 -7.74 -8.68
C THR A 271 14.99 -7.11 -7.86
N PRO A 272 15.46 -5.87 -8.12
CA PRO A 272 16.53 -5.24 -7.33
C PRO A 272 16.16 -4.97 -5.87
N TYR A 273 14.87 -4.84 -5.57
CA TYR A 273 14.37 -4.54 -4.22
C TYR A 273 14.16 -5.77 -3.35
N LEU A 274 14.13 -6.98 -3.93
CA LEU A 274 13.85 -8.22 -3.20
C LEU A 274 14.79 -8.46 -2.00
N PRO A 275 16.11 -8.38 -2.13
CA PRO A 275 16.99 -8.63 -1.00
C PRO A 275 16.77 -7.66 0.16
N TYR A 276 16.49 -6.39 -0.15
CA TYR A 276 16.22 -5.35 0.86
C TYR A 276 14.89 -5.63 1.57
N SER A 277 13.85 -5.94 0.82
CA SER A 277 12.53 -6.27 1.40
C SER A 277 12.57 -7.54 2.24
N CYS A 278 13.41 -8.50 1.88
CA CYS A 278 13.63 -9.71 2.67
C CYS A 278 14.32 -9.41 4.01
N ILE A 279 15.36 -8.56 4.01
CA ILE A 279 16.02 -8.15 5.26
C ILE A 279 15.04 -7.39 6.18
N ILE A 280 14.20 -6.51 5.62
CA ILE A 280 13.16 -5.81 6.38
C ILE A 280 12.19 -6.81 6.99
N LEU A 281 11.68 -7.73 6.19
CA LEU A 281 10.71 -8.74 6.63
C LEU A 281 11.27 -9.64 7.71
N ASP A 282 12.52 -10.09 7.56
CA ASP A 282 13.22 -10.93 8.54
C ASP A 282 13.31 -10.25 9.90
N GLU A 283 13.68 -8.96 9.94
CA GLU A 283 13.75 -8.22 11.20
C GLU A 283 12.35 -7.95 11.82
N ILE A 284 11.32 -7.71 11.00
CA ILE A 284 9.93 -7.63 11.48
C ILE A 284 9.51 -8.98 12.10
N MET A 285 9.77 -10.10 11.41
CA MET A 285 9.42 -11.43 11.89
C MET A 285 10.13 -11.78 13.19
N LYS A 286 11.41 -11.40 13.35
CA LYS A 286 12.18 -11.61 14.60
C LYS A 286 11.62 -10.81 15.78
N VAL A 287 11.15 -9.58 15.55
CA VAL A 287 10.63 -8.71 16.62
C VAL A 287 9.19 -9.07 16.98
N SER A 288 8.34 -9.31 15.99
CA SER A 288 6.90 -9.57 16.17
C SER A 288 6.56 -11.04 16.42
N ASN A 289 7.46 -11.97 16.04
CA ASN A 289 7.34 -13.42 16.18
C ASN A 289 5.96 -13.97 15.79
N PRO A 290 5.47 -13.70 14.57
CA PRO A 290 4.15 -14.16 14.14
C PRO A 290 4.16 -15.68 13.90
N LYS A 291 2.99 -16.34 14.05
CA LYS A 291 2.85 -17.74 13.64
C LYS A 291 2.71 -17.87 12.13
N LYS A 292 1.90 -16.98 11.52
CA LYS A 292 1.59 -16.96 10.10
C LYS A 292 1.86 -15.61 9.47
N ILE A 293 2.33 -15.64 8.24
CA ILE A 293 2.54 -14.46 7.41
C ILE A 293 1.60 -14.55 6.21
N ILE A 294 0.79 -13.52 6.01
CA ILE A 294 -0.36 -13.53 5.10
C ILE A 294 -0.24 -12.38 4.12
N CYS A 295 -0.44 -12.63 2.84
CA CYS A 295 -0.38 -11.60 1.81
C CYS A 295 -1.73 -10.91 1.61
N SER A 296 -1.75 -9.58 1.61
CA SER A 296 -2.91 -8.78 1.20
C SER A 296 -2.66 -8.05 -0.12
N ILE A 297 -3.66 -8.07 -1.02
CA ILE A 297 -3.66 -7.24 -2.23
C ILE A 297 -4.28 -5.87 -1.97
N SER A 298 -5.11 -5.74 -0.95
CA SER A 298 -5.70 -4.49 -0.49
C SER A 298 -4.81 -3.84 0.56
N GLY A 299 -4.74 -2.51 0.55
CA GLY A 299 -3.91 -1.73 1.45
C GLY A 299 -4.31 -0.26 1.44
N LEU A 300 -3.31 0.64 1.44
CA LEU A 300 -3.48 2.09 1.61
C LEU A 300 -4.61 2.70 0.76
N ARG A 301 -4.72 2.39 -0.52
CA ARG A 301 -5.73 2.98 -1.41
C ARG A 301 -7.14 2.56 -1.04
N GLU A 302 -7.34 1.26 -0.90
CA GLU A 302 -8.63 0.68 -0.55
C GLU A 302 -9.06 1.14 0.85
N GLY A 303 -8.13 1.20 1.80
CA GLY A 303 -8.40 1.69 3.15
C GLY A 303 -8.72 3.18 3.19
N SER A 304 -8.02 4.00 2.40
CA SER A 304 -8.32 5.43 2.29
C SER A 304 -9.75 5.70 1.78
N LEU A 305 -10.25 4.90 0.83
CA LEU A 305 -11.63 4.98 0.36
C LEU A 305 -12.63 4.46 1.39
N SER A 306 -12.28 3.42 2.12
CA SER A 306 -13.12 2.84 3.17
C SER A 306 -13.36 3.82 4.33
N ILE A 307 -12.30 4.52 4.76
CA ILE A 307 -12.40 5.50 5.84
C ILE A 307 -13.39 6.62 5.48
N ASP A 308 -13.33 7.14 4.25
CA ASP A 308 -14.24 8.18 3.80
C ASP A 308 -15.69 7.68 3.74
N HIS A 309 -15.89 6.51 3.17
CA HIS A 309 -17.23 5.91 3.09
C HIS A 309 -17.89 5.74 4.46
N PHE A 310 -17.12 5.27 5.47
CA PHE A 310 -17.66 5.10 6.83
C PHE A 310 -17.91 6.44 7.53
N LYS A 311 -17.19 7.51 7.19
CA LYS A 311 -17.49 8.86 7.70
C LYS A 311 -18.84 9.34 7.15
N ASP A 312 -19.03 9.24 5.85
CA ASP A 312 -20.27 9.66 5.19
C ASP A 312 -21.50 8.90 5.71
N VAL A 313 -21.37 7.58 5.96
CA VAL A 313 -22.45 6.75 6.52
C VAL A 313 -22.76 7.18 7.96
N LYS A 314 -21.75 7.41 8.81
CA LYS A 314 -21.98 7.87 10.18
C LYS A 314 -22.63 9.25 10.23
N GLU A 315 -22.22 10.17 9.37
CA GLU A 315 -22.85 11.48 9.27
C GLU A 315 -24.31 11.38 8.82
N SER A 316 -24.62 10.52 7.84
CA SER A 316 -25.99 10.27 7.39
C SER A 316 -26.87 9.61 8.46
N GLU A 317 -26.35 8.63 9.22
CA GLU A 317 -27.10 7.99 10.32
C GLU A 317 -27.37 8.95 11.48
N ILE A 318 -26.48 9.93 11.74
CA ILE A 318 -26.71 10.97 12.74
C ILE A 318 -27.88 11.88 12.30
N PHE A 319 -27.99 12.19 11.02
CA PHE A 319 -29.11 12.95 10.48
C PHE A 319 -30.46 12.20 10.59
N TYR A 320 -30.49 10.88 10.41
CA TYR A 320 -31.72 10.09 10.54
C TYR A 320 -32.15 9.86 12.00
N LYS A 321 -31.28 10.04 12.99
CA LYS A 321 -31.62 9.96 14.42
C LYS A 321 -32.02 11.30 15.04
N ALA A 322 -31.91 12.39 14.28
CA ALA A 322 -32.25 13.75 14.71
C ALA A 322 -33.60 14.26 14.16
N ILE A 323 -34.29 13.44 13.34
CA ILE A 323 -35.68 13.63 12.87
C ILE A 323 -36.56 12.58 13.55
#